data_ef2bd6455663e9938ebfb02ffffbd955
#
_entry.id   ef2bd6455663e9938ebfb02ffffbd955
#
_cell.length_a   1.000
_cell.length_b   1.000
_cell.length_c   1.000
_cell.angle_alpha   90.00
_cell.angle_beta   90.00
_cell.angle_gamma   90.00
#
_symmetry.space_group_name_H-M   'P 1'
#
loop_
_entity.id
_entity.type
_entity.pdbx_description
1 polymer ?
#
loop_
_entity_poly.entity_id
_entity_poly.type
_entity_poly.pdbx_seq_one_letter_code
_entity_poly.pdbx_strand_id
1 'polypeptide(L)'
;HYRGGTVSTLSILRLSDSSVEKIPQPDGRCNDTDPMWIGDAIYFRSDRNGEFNIFAYDLKSKKIRQLTRHEDFPVQHASTGAGQIIYEQAGYLHTLDPGKGKSTRIPVGVTTDLVDTRPRFVKGSRYIRNASISPTGARAAIEFRGEIVTVPAEKGDPRVLTETPGAHERSPQWSPDGKSIAYFSDESGEYALHVRNQDGKGEGSRFKLNGAGFYDA
;
A
#
# COMPACT_ATOMS: atom_id res chain seq x y z
N HIS A 1 -12.82 -4.45 -8.26
CA HIS A 1 -13.99 -3.61 -7.93
C HIS A 1 -15.30 -4.33 -8.30
N TYR A 2 -16.34 -4.19 -7.43
CA TYR A 2 -17.65 -4.79 -7.69
C TYR A 2 -18.37 -4.04 -8.81
N ARG A 3 -18.87 -4.78 -9.80
CA ARG A 3 -19.60 -4.24 -10.96
C ARG A 3 -20.95 -4.94 -11.19
N GLY A 4 -21.57 -5.43 -10.11
CA GLY A 4 -22.87 -6.10 -10.13
C GLY A 4 -24.05 -5.14 -10.12
N GLY A 5 -25.24 -5.67 -9.80
CA GLY A 5 -26.51 -4.92 -9.83
C GLY A 5 -26.64 -3.79 -8.81
N THR A 6 -25.74 -3.73 -7.80
CA THR A 6 -25.76 -2.72 -6.72
C THR A 6 -24.64 -1.70 -6.83
N VAL A 7 -24.10 -1.44 -8.04
CA VAL A 7 -23.14 -0.36 -8.26
C VAL A 7 -23.74 1.00 -7.91
N SER A 8 -22.91 1.87 -7.32
CA SER A 8 -23.35 3.22 -6.95
C SER A 8 -23.51 4.09 -8.20
N THR A 9 -24.64 4.78 -8.31
CA THR A 9 -24.93 5.73 -9.40
C THR A 9 -25.27 7.08 -8.81
N LEU A 10 -24.97 8.17 -9.53
CA LEU A 10 -25.33 9.53 -9.13
C LEU A 10 -26.52 10.04 -9.91
N SER A 11 -27.38 10.78 -9.22
CA SER A 11 -28.55 11.43 -9.81
C SER A 11 -28.72 12.84 -9.26
N ILE A 12 -29.23 13.73 -10.08
CA ILE A 12 -29.59 15.10 -9.74
C ILE A 12 -31.10 15.16 -9.57
N LEU A 13 -31.57 15.48 -8.38
CA LEU A 13 -32.99 15.71 -8.10
C LEU A 13 -33.27 17.21 -8.21
N ARG A 14 -34.22 17.60 -9.06
CA ARG A 14 -34.72 18.97 -9.13
C ARG A 14 -35.91 19.10 -8.17
N LEU A 15 -35.77 19.96 -7.17
CA LEU A 15 -36.79 20.11 -6.12
C LEU A 15 -38.08 20.79 -6.58
N SER A 16 -38.05 21.58 -7.66
CA SER A 16 -39.22 22.33 -8.15
C SER A 16 -40.28 21.45 -8.81
N ASP A 17 -39.88 20.34 -9.45
CA ASP A 17 -40.74 19.44 -10.22
C ASP A 17 -40.52 17.97 -9.92
N SER A 18 -39.66 17.65 -8.95
CA SER A 18 -39.25 16.30 -8.56
C SER A 18 -38.67 15.46 -9.71
N SER A 19 -38.19 16.12 -10.77
CA SER A 19 -37.51 15.42 -11.87
C SER A 19 -36.15 14.93 -11.45
N VAL A 20 -35.75 13.75 -11.98
CA VAL A 20 -34.49 13.09 -11.69
C VAL A 20 -33.69 12.93 -12.97
N GLU A 21 -32.49 13.52 -13.00
CA GLU A 21 -31.52 13.35 -14.07
C GLU A 21 -30.37 12.43 -13.57
N LYS A 22 -30.10 11.34 -14.27
CA LYS A 22 -28.97 10.47 -13.94
C LYS A 22 -27.68 10.97 -14.60
N ILE A 23 -26.58 10.94 -13.87
CA ILE A 23 -25.26 11.15 -14.46
C ILE A 23 -24.91 9.93 -15.30
N PRO A 24 -24.52 10.09 -16.58
CA PRO A 24 -24.27 8.97 -17.48
C PRO A 24 -23.14 8.06 -16.99
N GLN A 25 -23.35 6.75 -17.10
CA GLN A 25 -22.34 5.74 -16.87
C GLN A 25 -21.86 5.13 -18.20
N PRO A 26 -20.65 4.60 -18.27
CA PRO A 26 -20.18 3.83 -19.43
C PRO A 26 -20.94 2.50 -19.54
N ASP A 27 -20.86 1.85 -20.70
CA ASP A 27 -21.54 0.57 -20.98
C ASP A 27 -21.19 -0.57 -19.99
N GLY A 28 -20.04 -0.50 -19.34
CA GLY A 28 -19.51 -1.52 -18.47
C GLY A 28 -19.82 -1.34 -16.98
N ARG A 29 -20.85 -0.60 -16.57
CA ARG A 29 -21.13 -0.25 -15.16
C ARG A 29 -19.92 0.20 -14.36
N CYS A 30 -20.07 1.18 -13.53
CA CYS A 30 -19.03 1.69 -12.63
C CYS A 30 -19.65 2.16 -11.32
N ASN A 31 -18.81 2.41 -10.32
CA ASN A 31 -19.21 3.00 -9.07
C ASN A 31 -18.91 4.50 -9.12
N ASP A 32 -19.95 5.33 -9.03
CA ASP A 32 -19.85 6.78 -8.91
C ASP A 32 -20.23 7.16 -7.47
N THR A 33 -19.32 7.80 -6.74
CA THR A 33 -19.47 8.11 -5.31
C THR A 33 -18.95 9.51 -4.98
N ASP A 34 -19.16 9.97 -3.76
CA ASP A 34 -18.64 11.24 -3.21
C ASP A 34 -18.97 12.44 -4.09
N PRO A 35 -20.27 12.73 -4.38
CA PRO A 35 -20.63 13.86 -5.21
C PRO A 35 -20.33 15.20 -4.55
N MET A 36 -19.69 16.10 -5.27
CA MET A 36 -19.29 17.43 -4.84
C MET A 36 -19.77 18.45 -5.87
N TRP A 37 -20.65 19.36 -5.47
CA TRP A 37 -21.18 20.40 -6.37
C TRP A 37 -20.37 21.69 -6.25
N ILE A 38 -19.68 22.09 -7.31
CA ILE A 38 -18.91 23.33 -7.37
C ILE A 38 -19.28 24.09 -8.65
N GLY A 39 -19.90 25.25 -8.52
CA GLY A 39 -20.33 26.04 -9.66
C GLY A 39 -21.28 25.30 -10.61
N ASP A 40 -20.94 25.27 -11.88
CA ASP A 40 -21.73 24.61 -12.94
C ASP A 40 -21.32 23.13 -13.17
N ALA A 41 -20.66 22.49 -12.22
CA ALA A 41 -20.23 21.11 -12.37
C ALA A 41 -20.40 20.28 -11.09
N ILE A 42 -20.63 18.96 -11.27
CA ILE A 42 -20.61 17.98 -10.21
C ILE A 42 -19.33 17.17 -10.35
N TYR A 43 -18.50 17.19 -9.31
CA TYR A 43 -17.30 16.39 -9.20
C TYR A 43 -17.62 15.14 -8.40
N PHE A 44 -17.00 14.03 -8.75
CA PHE A 44 -17.26 12.76 -8.09
C PHE A 44 -16.10 11.79 -8.29
N ARG A 45 -16.04 10.79 -7.44
CA ARG A 45 -15.10 9.70 -7.53
C ARG A 45 -15.71 8.54 -8.33
N SER A 46 -14.95 8.00 -9.30
CA SER A 46 -15.43 6.93 -10.15
C SER A 46 -14.33 5.96 -10.55
N ASP A 47 -14.66 4.66 -10.66
CA ASP A 47 -13.80 3.60 -11.17
C ASP A 47 -14.06 3.28 -12.67
N ARG A 48 -14.70 4.22 -13.41
CA ARG A 48 -15.11 4.03 -14.82
C ARG A 48 -13.97 3.71 -15.78
N ASN A 49 -12.75 4.14 -15.48
CA ASN A 49 -11.55 3.91 -16.29
C ASN A 49 -10.53 2.99 -15.58
N GLY A 50 -10.97 2.13 -14.66
CA GLY A 50 -10.12 1.23 -13.90
C GLY A 50 -10.09 1.58 -12.42
N GLU A 51 -9.02 2.21 -11.93
CA GLU A 51 -8.93 2.67 -10.54
C GLU A 51 -9.78 3.90 -10.27
N PHE A 52 -10.24 4.04 -9.01
CA PHE A 52 -11.00 5.23 -8.61
C PHE A 52 -10.18 6.50 -8.80
N ASN A 53 -10.76 7.42 -9.58
CA ASN A 53 -10.22 8.74 -9.87
C ASN A 53 -11.30 9.82 -9.72
N ILE A 54 -10.92 11.09 -9.77
CA ILE A 54 -11.85 12.22 -9.73
C ILE A 54 -12.28 12.58 -11.15
N PHE A 55 -13.59 12.70 -11.34
CA PHE A 55 -14.26 13.10 -12.56
C PHE A 55 -15.11 14.35 -12.33
N ALA A 56 -15.44 15.07 -13.38
CA ALA A 56 -16.37 16.17 -13.39
C ALA A 56 -17.47 15.94 -14.44
N TYR A 57 -18.71 16.22 -14.06
CA TYR A 57 -19.86 16.30 -14.95
C TYR A 57 -20.28 17.77 -15.09
N ASP A 58 -20.17 18.31 -16.28
CA ASP A 58 -20.58 19.68 -16.60
C ASP A 58 -22.10 19.74 -16.81
N LEU A 59 -22.77 20.58 -16.05
CA LEU A 59 -24.23 20.67 -16.03
C LEU A 59 -24.82 21.26 -17.31
N LYS A 60 -24.05 22.08 -18.06
CA LYS A 60 -24.49 22.72 -19.29
C LYS A 60 -24.27 21.84 -20.52
N SER A 61 -23.03 21.37 -20.68
CA SER A 61 -22.65 20.56 -21.83
C SER A 61 -23.01 19.06 -21.68
N LYS A 62 -23.37 18.63 -20.45
CA LYS A 62 -23.64 17.23 -20.10
C LYS A 62 -22.47 16.28 -20.37
N LYS A 63 -21.25 16.80 -20.41
CA LYS A 63 -20.03 16.02 -20.66
C LYS A 63 -19.33 15.67 -19.37
N ILE A 64 -18.72 14.48 -19.37
CA ILE A 64 -17.88 14.01 -18.28
C ILE A 64 -16.41 14.11 -18.71
N ARG A 65 -15.56 14.61 -17.81
CA ARG A 65 -14.11 14.64 -18.00
C ARG A 65 -13.39 14.08 -16.77
N GLN A 66 -12.28 13.38 -16.99
CA GLN A 66 -11.41 12.88 -15.94
C GLN A 66 -10.44 14.00 -15.52
N LEU A 67 -10.21 14.13 -14.19
CA LEU A 67 -9.33 15.15 -13.61
C LEU A 67 -8.04 14.55 -13.06
N THR A 68 -8.10 13.38 -12.41
CA THR A 68 -6.92 12.68 -11.89
C THR A 68 -6.71 11.38 -12.67
N ARG A 69 -5.45 10.88 -12.71
CA ARG A 69 -5.07 9.68 -13.46
C ARG A 69 -4.10 8.84 -12.62
N HIS A 70 -4.59 8.39 -11.46
CA HIS A 70 -3.86 7.45 -10.62
C HIS A 70 -4.08 6.03 -11.14
N GLU A 71 -3.02 5.25 -11.28
CA GLU A 71 -3.04 3.87 -11.81
C GLU A 71 -2.56 2.86 -10.77
N ASP A 72 -1.80 3.32 -9.77
CA ASP A 72 -1.19 2.51 -8.71
C ASP A 72 -2.14 2.25 -7.53
N PHE A 73 -2.74 3.32 -6.98
CA PHE A 73 -3.69 3.25 -5.86
C PHE A 73 -4.92 4.09 -6.14
N PRO A 74 -6.11 3.61 -5.73
CA PRO A 74 -7.35 4.36 -5.92
C PRO A 74 -7.39 5.64 -5.08
N VAL A 75 -8.16 6.62 -5.53
CA VAL A 75 -8.65 7.70 -4.68
C VAL A 75 -9.64 7.10 -3.69
N GLN A 76 -9.36 7.19 -2.37
CA GLN A 76 -10.17 6.56 -1.32
C GLN A 76 -11.38 7.40 -0.93
N HIS A 77 -11.16 8.67 -0.67
CA HIS A 77 -12.18 9.65 -0.27
C HIS A 77 -11.95 10.97 -0.97
N ALA A 78 -13.04 11.69 -1.22
CA ALA A 78 -12.99 13.04 -1.76
C ALA A 78 -14.07 13.92 -1.13
N SER A 79 -13.73 15.19 -0.87
CA SER A 79 -14.64 16.20 -0.38
C SER A 79 -14.26 17.57 -0.92
N THR A 80 -15.17 18.55 -0.78
CA THR A 80 -14.94 19.92 -1.25
C THR A 80 -15.07 20.94 -0.14
N GLY A 81 -14.26 22.00 -0.22
CA GLY A 81 -14.32 23.17 0.64
C GLY A 81 -13.58 24.34 -0.01
N ALA A 82 -14.11 25.55 0.17
CA ALA A 82 -13.52 26.78 -0.39
C ALA A 82 -13.20 26.71 -1.90
N GLY A 83 -14.02 25.99 -2.68
CA GLY A 83 -13.85 25.86 -4.12
C GLY A 83 -12.72 24.91 -4.56
N GLN A 84 -12.09 24.23 -3.61
CA GLN A 84 -11.07 23.20 -3.85
C GLN A 84 -11.65 21.80 -3.55
N ILE A 85 -11.06 20.78 -4.13
CA ILE A 85 -11.33 19.40 -3.79
C ILE A 85 -10.14 18.86 -2.98
N ILE A 86 -10.42 18.22 -1.86
CA ILE A 86 -9.43 17.46 -1.09
C ILE A 86 -9.73 15.99 -1.30
N TYR A 87 -8.69 15.19 -1.55
CA TYR A 87 -8.84 13.73 -1.68
C TYR A 87 -7.65 12.99 -1.07
N GLU A 88 -7.91 11.73 -0.70
CA GLU A 88 -6.92 10.78 -0.22
C GLU A 88 -6.51 9.82 -1.34
N GLN A 89 -5.19 9.63 -1.53
CA GLN A 89 -4.63 8.65 -2.45
C GLN A 89 -3.30 8.13 -1.91
N ALA A 90 -3.11 6.82 -1.91
CA ALA A 90 -1.89 6.15 -1.42
C ALA A 90 -1.45 6.59 0.00
N GLY A 91 -2.40 6.87 0.90
CA GLY A 91 -2.13 7.34 2.26
C GLY A 91 -1.71 8.81 2.37
N TYR A 92 -1.83 9.58 1.29
CA TYR A 92 -1.54 11.01 1.27
C TYR A 92 -2.78 11.84 0.98
N LEU A 93 -2.81 13.05 1.55
CA LEU A 93 -3.81 14.06 1.23
C LEU A 93 -3.35 14.93 0.07
N HIS A 94 -4.28 15.21 -0.83
CA HIS A 94 -4.07 16.04 -2.01
C HIS A 94 -5.13 17.12 -2.09
N THR A 95 -4.76 18.32 -2.55
CA THR A 95 -5.71 19.32 -3.05
C THR A 95 -5.77 19.25 -4.57
N LEU A 96 -6.95 19.43 -5.13
CA LEU A 96 -7.19 19.55 -6.56
C LEU A 96 -7.91 20.87 -6.82
N ASP A 97 -7.31 21.73 -7.65
CA ASP A 97 -7.97 22.91 -8.21
C ASP A 97 -8.86 22.47 -9.37
N PRO A 98 -10.19 22.53 -9.24
CA PRO A 98 -11.09 22.03 -10.27
C PRO A 98 -11.04 22.83 -11.57
N GLY A 99 -10.68 24.13 -11.52
CA GLY A 99 -10.54 24.99 -12.69
C GLY A 99 -9.28 24.67 -13.51
N LYS A 100 -8.17 24.45 -12.82
CA LYS A 100 -6.87 24.16 -13.46
C LYS A 100 -6.61 22.69 -13.67
N GLY A 101 -7.37 21.79 -12.98
CA GLY A 101 -7.11 20.36 -12.98
C GLY A 101 -5.76 19.98 -12.36
N LYS A 102 -5.17 20.87 -11.54
CA LYS A 102 -3.86 20.64 -10.92
C LYS A 102 -4.03 20.07 -9.52
N SER A 103 -3.46 18.91 -9.32
CA SER A 103 -3.33 18.28 -8.00
C SER A 103 -2.00 18.62 -7.34
N THR A 104 -2.04 18.80 -6.01
CA THR A 104 -0.86 19.08 -5.19
C THR A 104 -0.97 18.30 -3.90
N ARG A 105 0.06 17.53 -3.54
CA ARG A 105 0.13 16.82 -2.28
C ARG A 105 0.27 17.80 -1.11
N ILE A 106 -0.50 17.58 -0.04
CA ILE A 106 -0.42 18.35 1.19
C ILE A 106 0.65 17.73 2.08
N PRO A 107 1.71 18.46 2.45
CA PRO A 107 2.65 17.97 3.45
C PRO A 107 1.96 17.99 4.83
N VAL A 108 1.77 16.82 5.43
CA VAL A 108 1.23 16.67 6.78
C VAL A 108 2.35 16.20 7.69
N GLY A 109 2.66 16.98 8.71
CA GLY A 109 3.59 16.62 9.77
C GLY A 109 2.85 16.47 11.10
N VAL A 110 3.28 15.50 11.89
CA VAL A 110 2.77 15.30 13.26
C VAL A 110 3.91 15.54 14.24
N THR A 111 3.76 16.54 15.09
CA THR A 111 4.71 16.79 16.16
C THR A 111 4.33 15.93 17.36
N THR A 112 5.14 14.91 17.62
CA THR A 112 4.93 13.99 18.73
C THR A 112 6.28 13.47 19.24
N ASP A 113 6.30 13.06 20.50
CA ASP A 113 7.48 12.44 21.13
C ASP A 113 7.81 11.04 20.59
N LEU A 114 6.92 10.44 19.80
CA LEU A 114 7.07 9.12 19.21
C LEU A 114 7.53 8.04 20.22
N VAL A 115 6.97 8.07 21.43
CA VAL A 115 7.39 7.22 22.55
C VAL A 115 7.35 5.73 22.18
N ASP A 116 6.35 5.31 21.42
CA ASP A 116 6.18 3.92 21.03
C ASP A 116 7.21 3.45 19.96
N THR A 117 7.86 4.37 19.28
CA THR A 117 8.90 4.07 18.28
C THR A 117 10.31 4.08 18.85
N ARG A 118 10.47 4.51 20.11
CA ARG A 118 11.78 4.54 20.77
C ARG A 118 12.28 3.12 21.07
N PRO A 119 13.61 2.90 21.01
CA PRO A 119 14.20 1.62 21.38
C PRO A 119 13.79 1.20 22.80
N ARG A 120 13.32 -0.03 22.94
CA ARG A 120 12.92 -0.61 24.25
C ARG A 120 13.20 -2.10 24.27
N PHE A 121 13.49 -2.62 25.46
CA PHE A 121 13.59 -4.05 25.67
C PHE A 121 12.20 -4.69 25.65
N VAL A 122 12.06 -5.78 24.93
CA VAL A 122 10.81 -6.55 24.87
C VAL A 122 11.09 -8.04 25.11
N LYS A 123 10.14 -8.76 25.73
CA LYS A 123 10.18 -10.22 25.82
C LYS A 123 9.93 -10.80 24.41
N GLY A 124 10.95 -11.47 23.85
CA GLY A 124 10.99 -11.82 22.44
C GLY A 124 10.36 -13.15 22.06
N SER A 125 10.23 -14.12 22.99
CA SER A 125 9.85 -15.50 22.68
C SER A 125 8.55 -15.63 21.85
N ARG A 126 7.56 -14.79 22.10
CA ARG A 126 6.29 -14.80 21.36
C ARG A 126 6.40 -14.34 19.89
N TYR A 127 7.51 -13.75 19.51
CA TYR A 127 7.75 -13.23 18.14
C TYR A 127 8.59 -14.14 17.28
N ILE A 128 9.05 -15.27 17.83
CA ILE A 128 9.73 -16.31 17.05
C ILE A 128 8.67 -17.02 16.19
N ARG A 129 8.93 -17.11 14.89
CA ARG A 129 8.03 -17.76 13.91
C ARG A 129 8.69 -19.02 13.37
N ASN A 130 9.63 -18.86 12.46
CA ASN A 130 10.33 -19.95 11.80
C ASN A 130 11.78 -20.03 12.27
N ALA A 131 12.36 -21.19 12.24
CA ALA A 131 13.76 -21.42 12.57
C ALA A 131 14.35 -22.52 11.70
N SER A 132 15.62 -22.36 11.33
CA SER A 132 16.40 -23.34 10.58
C SER A 132 17.74 -23.54 11.28
N ILE A 133 18.15 -24.80 11.47
CA ILE A 133 19.42 -25.14 12.11
C ILE A 133 20.51 -25.27 11.05
N SER A 134 21.70 -24.73 11.32
CA SER A 134 22.85 -24.88 10.42
C SER A 134 23.24 -26.36 10.24
N PRO A 135 23.81 -26.75 9.10
CA PRO A 135 24.20 -28.15 8.86
C PRO A 135 25.13 -28.75 9.92
N THR A 136 25.91 -27.91 10.59
CA THR A 136 26.81 -28.35 11.69
C THR A 136 26.15 -28.33 13.06
N GLY A 137 24.91 -27.84 13.19
CA GLY A 137 24.26 -27.61 14.47
C GLY A 137 24.80 -26.44 15.30
N ALA A 138 25.80 -25.73 14.80
CA ALA A 138 26.49 -24.68 15.57
C ALA A 138 25.67 -23.39 15.76
N ARG A 139 24.73 -23.12 14.86
CA ARG A 139 23.85 -21.93 14.92
C ARG A 139 22.44 -22.27 14.41
N ALA A 140 21.46 -21.49 14.87
CA ALA A 140 20.13 -21.45 14.29
C ALA A 140 19.88 -20.07 13.65
N ALA A 141 19.22 -20.04 12.49
CA ALA A 141 18.63 -18.85 11.93
C ALA A 141 17.15 -18.79 12.34
N ILE A 142 16.71 -17.67 12.84
CA ILE A 142 15.40 -17.48 13.44
C ILE A 142 14.72 -16.26 12.82
N GLU A 143 13.50 -16.43 12.40
CA GLU A 143 12.61 -15.32 12.05
C GLU A 143 12.09 -14.67 13.34
N PHE A 144 12.39 -13.39 13.50
CA PHE A 144 12.08 -12.64 14.70
C PHE A 144 11.64 -11.22 14.36
N ARG A 145 10.34 -10.93 14.50
CA ARG A 145 9.73 -9.62 14.25
C ARG A 145 10.00 -9.02 12.86
N GLY A 146 10.06 -9.85 11.85
CA GLY A 146 10.35 -9.40 10.49
C GLY A 146 11.84 -9.29 10.16
N GLU A 147 12.71 -9.69 11.06
CA GLU A 147 14.16 -9.74 10.85
C GLU A 147 14.65 -11.20 10.93
N ILE A 148 15.77 -11.49 10.29
CA ILE A 148 16.45 -12.78 10.46
C ILE A 148 17.61 -12.60 11.43
N VAL A 149 17.57 -13.38 12.51
CA VAL A 149 18.58 -13.37 13.57
C VAL A 149 19.26 -14.74 13.61
N THR A 150 20.57 -14.79 13.70
CA THR A 150 21.29 -16.04 13.95
C THR A 150 21.76 -16.12 15.39
N VAL A 151 21.51 -17.28 16.02
CA VAL A 151 21.83 -17.53 17.43
C VAL A 151 22.77 -18.75 17.52
N PRO A 152 23.87 -18.67 18.28
CA PRO A 152 24.75 -19.83 18.48
C PRO A 152 24.09 -20.87 19.40
N ALA A 153 24.43 -22.15 19.20
CA ALA A 153 23.94 -23.24 20.04
C ALA A 153 24.48 -23.19 21.45
N GLU A 154 25.74 -22.82 21.64
CA GLU A 154 26.39 -22.79 22.95
C GLU A 154 26.99 -21.40 23.26
N LYS A 155 28.14 -21.08 22.67
CA LYS A 155 28.92 -19.87 22.96
C LYS A 155 28.95 -18.91 21.78
N GLY A 156 28.89 -17.62 22.05
CA GLY A 156 28.95 -16.54 21.05
C GLY A 156 27.74 -15.64 21.12
N ASP A 157 27.75 -14.58 20.33
CA ASP A 157 26.69 -13.59 20.32
C ASP A 157 25.63 -13.88 19.23
N PRO A 158 24.37 -13.57 19.50
CA PRO A 158 23.36 -13.43 18.47
C PRO A 158 23.75 -12.37 17.44
N ARG A 159 23.37 -12.55 16.19
CA ARG A 159 23.61 -11.57 15.11
C ARG A 159 22.31 -11.30 14.38
N VAL A 160 21.98 -10.04 14.21
CA VAL A 160 20.93 -9.64 13.27
C VAL A 160 21.51 -9.71 11.87
N LEU A 161 20.89 -10.51 11.00
CA LEU A 161 21.41 -10.74 9.66
C LEU A 161 20.94 -9.66 8.68
N THR A 162 19.74 -9.13 8.85
CA THR A 162 19.05 -8.29 7.87
C THR A 162 19.14 -6.81 8.21
N GLU A 163 18.79 -6.36 9.39
CA GLU A 163 18.79 -4.94 9.82
C GLU A 163 18.01 -4.01 8.87
N THR A 164 16.83 -4.46 8.42
CA THR A 164 15.97 -3.76 7.47
C THR A 164 14.63 -3.38 8.09
N PRO A 165 14.57 -2.36 8.97
CA PRO A 165 13.38 -2.08 9.81
C PRO A 165 12.11 -1.71 9.05
N GLY A 166 12.19 -1.43 7.76
CA GLY A 166 11.06 -1.14 6.88
C GLY A 166 10.56 -2.35 6.08
N ALA A 167 11.24 -3.50 6.20
CA ALA A 167 10.93 -4.72 5.48
C ALA A 167 10.48 -5.85 6.42
N HIS A 168 9.89 -6.88 5.85
CA HIS A 168 9.50 -8.09 6.57
C HIS A 168 10.22 -9.30 5.99
N GLU A 169 11.16 -9.84 6.75
CA GLU A 169 11.91 -11.03 6.41
C GLU A 169 11.33 -12.25 7.09
N ARG A 170 11.28 -13.38 6.37
CA ARG A 170 10.69 -14.61 6.87
C ARG A 170 11.31 -15.88 6.28
N SER A 171 10.99 -17.01 6.90
CA SER A 171 11.33 -18.37 6.43
C SER A 171 12.83 -18.56 6.13
N PRO A 172 13.74 -18.35 7.11
CA PRO A 172 15.16 -18.51 6.89
C PRO A 172 15.53 -19.98 6.67
N GLN A 173 16.40 -20.25 5.69
CA GLN A 173 16.93 -21.59 5.39
C GLN A 173 18.45 -21.52 5.19
N TRP A 174 19.17 -22.43 5.81
CA TRP A 174 20.60 -22.56 5.61
C TRP A 174 20.93 -23.25 4.28
N SER A 175 21.98 -22.78 3.63
CA SER A 175 22.59 -23.53 2.53
C SER A 175 23.19 -24.85 3.03
N PRO A 176 23.25 -25.90 2.19
CA PRO A 176 23.80 -27.21 2.60
C PRO A 176 25.26 -27.14 3.07
N ASP A 177 26.03 -26.16 2.60
CA ASP A 177 27.42 -25.94 3.01
C ASP A 177 27.57 -25.04 4.26
N GLY A 178 26.45 -24.52 4.79
CA GLY A 178 26.41 -23.67 5.97
C GLY A 178 27.01 -22.27 5.81
N LYS A 179 27.28 -21.83 4.59
CA LYS A 179 27.91 -20.53 4.34
C LYS A 179 26.90 -19.40 4.12
N SER A 180 25.72 -19.72 3.68
CA SER A 180 24.69 -18.75 3.33
C SER A 180 23.34 -19.07 3.99
N ILE A 181 22.50 -18.05 4.08
CA ILE A 181 21.11 -18.17 4.52
C ILE A 181 20.24 -17.54 3.45
N ALA A 182 19.25 -18.30 2.99
CA ALA A 182 18.19 -17.84 2.11
C ALA A 182 16.97 -17.44 2.95
N TYR A 183 16.25 -16.41 2.55
CA TYR A 183 15.03 -15.92 3.21
C TYR A 183 14.19 -15.12 2.22
N PHE A 184 12.90 -14.93 2.51
CA PHE A 184 12.05 -14.03 1.75
C PHE A 184 12.03 -12.65 2.40
N SER A 185 12.08 -11.59 1.59
CA SER A 185 11.95 -10.19 2.03
C SER A 185 11.07 -9.39 1.07
N ASP A 186 10.26 -8.48 1.62
CA ASP A 186 9.45 -7.51 0.87
C ASP A 186 10.12 -6.13 0.74
N GLU A 187 11.41 -6.02 1.05
CA GLU A 187 12.20 -4.78 0.97
C GLU A 187 12.03 -4.02 -0.37
N SER A 188 11.76 -4.75 -1.44
CA SER A 188 11.55 -4.17 -2.77
C SER A 188 10.09 -3.85 -3.11
N GLY A 189 9.17 -3.92 -2.14
CA GLY A 189 7.72 -3.75 -2.29
C GLY A 189 6.97 -5.06 -2.45
N GLU A 190 7.56 -6.09 -3.10
CA GLU A 190 7.03 -7.43 -3.23
C GLU A 190 8.06 -8.45 -2.73
N TYR A 191 7.57 -9.60 -2.22
CA TYR A 191 8.45 -10.64 -1.74
C TYR A 191 9.38 -11.15 -2.82
N ALA A 192 10.66 -11.20 -2.49
CA ALA A 192 11.73 -11.78 -3.30
C ALA A 192 12.56 -12.75 -2.45
N LEU A 193 13.20 -13.71 -3.09
CA LEU A 193 14.16 -14.59 -2.42
C LEU A 193 15.50 -13.84 -2.29
N HIS A 194 15.98 -13.73 -1.08
CA HIS A 194 17.29 -13.17 -0.75
C HIS A 194 18.23 -14.25 -0.25
N VAL A 195 19.50 -14.13 -0.58
CA VAL A 195 20.57 -15.02 -0.09
C VAL A 195 21.73 -14.15 0.41
N ARG A 196 22.12 -14.34 1.67
CA ARG A 196 23.24 -13.62 2.30
C ARG A 196 24.23 -14.58 2.94
N ASN A 197 25.46 -14.11 3.09
CA ASN A 197 26.45 -14.82 3.93
C ASN A 197 25.93 -14.93 5.37
N GLN A 198 26.21 -16.05 6.00
CA GLN A 198 25.74 -16.36 7.36
C GLN A 198 26.27 -15.41 8.44
N ASP A 199 27.34 -14.67 8.15
CA ASP A 199 27.90 -13.64 9.03
C ASP A 199 27.33 -12.24 8.80
N GLY A 200 26.40 -12.11 7.82
CA GLY A 200 25.76 -10.84 7.43
C GLY A 200 26.64 -9.90 6.64
N LYS A 201 27.88 -10.28 6.31
CA LYS A 201 28.84 -9.42 5.60
C LYS A 201 28.68 -9.53 4.08
N GLY A 202 29.03 -8.43 3.41
CA GLY A 202 28.96 -8.32 1.96
C GLY A 202 27.54 -8.07 1.44
N GLU A 203 27.44 -7.86 0.14
CA GLU A 203 26.16 -7.71 -0.54
C GLU A 203 25.49 -9.07 -0.69
N GLY A 204 24.18 -9.12 -0.41
CA GLY A 204 23.37 -10.29 -0.67
C GLY A 204 22.93 -10.38 -2.13
N SER A 205 22.55 -11.57 -2.57
CA SER A 205 21.90 -11.76 -3.86
C SER A 205 20.38 -11.73 -3.70
N ARG A 206 19.68 -11.11 -4.66
CA ARG A 206 18.22 -11.07 -4.70
C ARG A 206 17.70 -11.70 -5.99
N PHE A 207 16.71 -12.57 -5.87
CA PHE A 207 16.06 -13.25 -6.98
C PHE A 207 14.58 -12.87 -7.00
N LYS A 208 14.17 -12.13 -8.03
CA LYS A 208 12.77 -11.81 -8.25
C LYS A 208 12.01 -13.06 -8.63
N LEU A 209 10.91 -13.33 -7.94
CA LEU A 209 10.05 -14.47 -8.23
C LEU A 209 8.99 -14.07 -9.26
N ASN A 210 8.73 -14.95 -10.23
CA ASN A 210 7.73 -14.69 -11.25
C ASN A 210 6.34 -15.06 -10.72
N GLY A 211 5.42 -14.10 -10.76
CA GLY A 211 4.03 -14.24 -10.32
C GLY A 211 3.76 -13.59 -8.96
N ALA A 212 2.54 -13.08 -8.80
CA ALA A 212 2.03 -12.67 -7.50
C ALA A 212 1.66 -13.93 -6.71
N GLY A 213 2.23 -14.11 -5.51
CA GLY A 213 1.94 -15.27 -4.71
C GLY A 213 2.44 -15.19 -3.27
N PHE A 214 1.86 -16.02 -2.45
CA PHE A 214 2.40 -16.31 -1.13
C PHE A 214 3.49 -17.37 -1.30
N TYR A 215 4.71 -17.04 -0.88
CA TYR A 215 5.83 -17.96 -0.89
C TYR A 215 6.08 -18.45 0.53
N ASP A 216 6.27 -19.76 0.68
CA ASP A 216 6.66 -20.42 1.91
C ASP A 216 7.85 -21.34 1.61
N ALA A 217 8.76 -21.52 2.56
CA ALA A 217 9.96 -22.34 2.39
C ALA A 217 9.96 -23.53 3.38
#